data_ae80831ff3d9ec7d5754697a980b4146
#
_entry.id   ae80831ff3d9ec7d5754697a980b4146
#
_cell.length_a   1.000
_cell.length_b   1.000
_cell.length_c   1.000
_cell.angle_alpha   90.00
_cell.angle_beta   90.00
_cell.angle_gamma   90.00
#
_symmetry.space_group_name_H-M   'P 1'
#
loop_
_entity.id
_entity.type
_entity.pdbx_description
1 polymer ?
#
loop_
_entity_poly.entity_id
_entity_poly.type
_entity_poly.pdbx_seq_one_letter_code
_entity_poly.pdbx_strand_id
1 'polypeptide(L)'
;MKIIIIDDDKLVCSSLKTILSSKGIHVCATGNNGAEAIKLYEQHRPDILLMDIRMETINGVDASKQILSSFPQARILFLTTFRDDEYIIKALQMGVKGYILKQNYDCILPALEAVYMGQNVFNTEIITRIPDLWRQKESFPIDNLNSREMEITIL
;
A
#
# COMPACT_ATOMS: atom_id res chain seq x y z
N MET A 1 -12.64 -8.10 8.93
CA MET A 1 -11.73 -7.49 7.92
C MET A 1 -11.25 -8.56 6.97
N LYS A 2 -11.43 -8.33 5.69
CA LYS A 2 -11.02 -9.24 4.62
C LYS A 2 -9.90 -8.60 3.83
N ILE A 3 -8.76 -9.30 3.70
CA ILE A 3 -7.60 -8.77 2.98
C ILE A 3 -7.06 -9.74 1.93
N ILE A 4 -6.31 -9.18 0.99
CA ILE A 4 -5.50 -9.92 0.03
C ILE A 4 -4.05 -9.51 0.26
N ILE A 5 -3.14 -10.49 0.18
CA ILE A 5 -1.71 -10.26 0.32
C ILE A 5 -1.05 -10.56 -1.03
N ILE A 6 -0.30 -9.61 -1.56
CA ILE A 6 0.43 -9.76 -2.81
C ILE A 6 1.91 -9.49 -2.56
N ASP A 7 2.73 -10.48 -2.78
CA ASP A 7 4.19 -10.40 -2.63
C ASP A 7 4.83 -11.45 -3.53
N ASP A 8 5.90 -11.10 -4.23
CA ASP A 8 6.59 -12.04 -5.10
C ASP A 8 7.31 -13.15 -4.33
N ASP A 9 7.53 -12.97 -3.04
CA ASP A 9 8.09 -13.99 -2.17
C ASP A 9 6.95 -14.80 -1.53
N LYS A 10 6.82 -16.04 -1.98
CA LYS A 10 5.75 -16.94 -1.49
C LYS A 10 5.87 -17.22 -0.01
N LEU A 11 7.10 -17.22 0.52
CA LEU A 11 7.31 -17.45 1.95
C LEU A 11 6.76 -16.28 2.77
N VAL A 12 6.97 -15.07 2.30
CA VAL A 12 6.40 -13.87 2.93
C VAL A 12 4.87 -13.96 2.95
N CYS A 13 4.27 -14.32 1.83
CA CYS A 13 2.82 -14.48 1.75
C CYS A 13 2.31 -15.51 2.76
N SER A 14 2.96 -16.68 2.84
CA SER A 14 2.57 -17.73 3.78
C SER A 14 2.70 -17.29 5.22
N SER A 15 3.81 -16.64 5.54
CA SER A 15 4.09 -16.17 6.90
C SER A 15 3.08 -15.12 7.33
N LEU A 16 2.84 -14.13 6.48
CA LEU A 16 1.87 -13.08 6.78
C LEU A 16 0.46 -13.65 6.90
N LYS A 17 0.09 -14.56 6.02
CA LYS A 17 -1.23 -15.20 6.10
C LYS A 17 -1.42 -15.90 7.44
N THR A 18 -0.42 -16.65 7.88
CA THR A 18 -0.47 -17.36 9.16
C THR A 18 -0.58 -16.38 10.32
N ILE A 19 0.27 -15.37 10.35
CA ILE A 19 0.30 -14.38 11.43
C ILE A 19 -1.03 -13.64 11.50
N LEU A 20 -1.50 -13.11 10.39
CA LEU A 20 -2.71 -12.29 10.36
C LEU A 20 -3.96 -13.12 10.62
N SER A 21 -4.00 -14.36 10.13
CA SER A 21 -5.13 -15.26 10.41
C SER A 21 -5.22 -15.57 11.88
N SER A 22 -4.08 -15.71 12.57
CA SER A 22 -4.07 -15.95 14.03
C SER A 22 -4.61 -14.76 14.82
N LYS A 23 -4.64 -13.57 14.19
CA LYS A 23 -5.18 -12.35 14.80
C LYS A 23 -6.63 -12.08 14.40
N GLY A 24 -7.27 -13.04 13.76
CA GLY A 24 -8.67 -12.91 13.38
C GLY A 24 -8.91 -12.21 12.05
N ILE A 25 -7.87 -11.95 11.26
CA ILE A 25 -8.02 -11.34 9.96
C ILE A 25 -8.25 -12.41 8.89
N HIS A 26 -9.25 -12.20 8.05
CA HIS A 26 -9.56 -13.14 6.98
C HIS A 26 -8.71 -12.80 5.74
N VAL A 27 -7.67 -13.60 5.49
CA VAL A 27 -6.89 -13.50 4.28
C VAL A 27 -7.57 -14.34 3.20
N CYS A 28 -8.32 -13.68 2.33
CA CYS A 28 -9.17 -14.39 1.37
C CYS A 28 -8.40 -14.90 0.15
N ALA A 29 -7.24 -14.31 -0.14
CA ALA A 29 -6.40 -14.76 -1.25
C ALA A 29 -4.98 -14.22 -1.09
N THR A 30 -4.03 -14.88 -1.75
CA THR A 30 -2.65 -14.39 -1.88
C THR A 30 -2.23 -14.51 -3.33
N GLY A 31 -1.36 -13.61 -3.76
CA GLY A 31 -0.81 -13.63 -5.12
C GLY A 31 0.65 -13.19 -5.11
N ASN A 32 1.30 -13.31 -6.25
CA ASN A 32 2.75 -13.13 -6.33
C ASN A 32 3.19 -12.09 -7.37
N ASN A 33 2.27 -11.42 -8.03
CA ASN A 33 2.61 -10.36 -8.98
C ASN A 33 1.44 -9.40 -9.16
N GLY A 34 1.69 -8.30 -9.90
CA GLY A 34 0.69 -7.26 -10.10
C GLY A 34 -0.52 -7.71 -10.91
N ALA A 35 -0.33 -8.61 -11.85
CA ALA A 35 -1.45 -9.13 -12.65
C ALA A 35 -2.41 -9.93 -11.78
N GLU A 36 -1.86 -10.74 -10.88
CA GLU A 36 -2.67 -11.48 -9.92
C GLU A 36 -3.38 -10.54 -8.96
N ALA A 37 -2.71 -9.46 -8.54
CA ALA A 37 -3.32 -8.48 -7.66
C ALA A 37 -4.60 -7.88 -8.28
N ILE A 38 -4.52 -7.49 -9.54
CA ILE A 38 -5.66 -6.92 -10.26
C ILE A 38 -6.80 -7.92 -10.35
N LYS A 39 -6.48 -9.14 -10.75
CA LYS A 39 -7.47 -10.20 -10.92
C LYS A 39 -8.14 -10.55 -9.59
N LEU A 40 -7.34 -10.74 -8.55
CA LEU A 40 -7.85 -11.14 -7.24
C LEU A 40 -8.67 -10.02 -6.60
N TYR A 41 -8.25 -8.77 -6.78
CA TYR A 41 -9.03 -7.65 -6.28
C TYR A 41 -10.43 -7.63 -6.92
N GLU A 42 -10.49 -7.80 -8.22
CA GLU A 42 -11.77 -7.83 -8.92
C GLU A 42 -12.67 -8.96 -8.44
N GLN A 43 -12.10 -10.14 -8.21
CA GLN A 43 -12.84 -11.30 -7.75
C GLN A 43 -13.34 -11.20 -6.32
N HIS A 44 -12.52 -10.69 -5.41
CA HIS A 44 -12.78 -10.77 -3.98
C HIS A 44 -13.22 -9.45 -3.34
N ARG A 45 -12.88 -8.33 -3.95
CA ARG A 45 -13.21 -7.01 -3.41
C ARG A 45 -12.87 -6.92 -1.91
N PRO A 46 -11.59 -7.06 -1.53
CA PRO A 46 -11.21 -7.06 -0.11
C PRO A 46 -11.39 -5.69 0.52
N ASP A 47 -11.39 -5.66 1.84
CA ASP A 47 -11.37 -4.40 2.56
C ASP A 47 -10.03 -3.68 2.37
N ILE A 48 -8.93 -4.44 2.34
CA ILE A 48 -7.59 -3.89 2.13
C ILE A 48 -6.79 -4.82 1.23
N LEU A 49 -6.04 -4.24 0.30
CA LEU A 49 -5.05 -4.93 -0.50
C LEU A 49 -3.67 -4.59 0.06
N LEU A 50 -3.00 -5.58 0.66
CA LEU A 50 -1.65 -5.43 1.20
C LEU A 50 -0.68 -5.94 0.13
N MET A 51 0.15 -5.06 -0.41
CA MET A 51 0.90 -5.37 -1.62
C MET A 51 2.32 -4.84 -1.60
N ASP A 52 3.25 -5.66 -2.05
CA ASP A 52 4.62 -5.23 -2.31
C ASP A 52 4.68 -4.37 -3.58
N ILE A 53 5.69 -3.55 -3.70
CA ILE A 53 5.88 -2.67 -4.85
C ILE A 53 6.68 -3.36 -5.94
N ARG A 54 7.86 -3.89 -5.60
CA ARG A 54 8.77 -4.46 -6.61
C ARG A 54 8.42 -5.91 -6.89
N MET A 55 7.78 -6.12 -8.01
CA MET A 55 7.39 -7.45 -8.46
C MET A 55 7.65 -7.55 -9.96
N GLU A 56 7.77 -8.79 -10.44
CA GLU A 56 7.96 -9.03 -11.85
C GLU A 56 6.70 -8.71 -12.64
N THR A 57 6.86 -8.44 -13.92
CA THR A 57 5.82 -8.15 -14.89
C THR A 57 5.16 -6.80 -14.63
N ILE A 58 4.24 -6.74 -13.69
CA ILE A 58 3.56 -5.49 -13.31
C ILE A 58 3.91 -5.24 -11.85
N ASN A 59 4.52 -4.08 -11.57
CA ASN A 59 4.87 -3.73 -10.19
C ASN A 59 3.63 -3.24 -9.43
N GLY A 60 3.80 -3.08 -8.11
CA GLY A 60 2.69 -2.68 -7.25
C GLY A 60 2.11 -1.30 -7.58
N VAL A 61 2.95 -0.37 -8.03
CA VAL A 61 2.47 0.97 -8.39
C VAL A 61 1.55 0.89 -9.61
N ASP A 62 1.97 0.18 -10.65
CA ASP A 62 1.18 0.05 -11.87
C ASP A 62 -0.10 -0.76 -11.62
N ALA A 63 -0.01 -1.81 -10.81
CA ALA A 63 -1.19 -2.58 -10.42
C ALA A 63 -2.18 -1.70 -9.66
N SER A 64 -1.68 -0.87 -8.75
CA SER A 64 -2.53 0.04 -7.98
C SER A 64 -3.24 1.06 -8.86
N LYS A 65 -2.54 1.58 -9.87
CA LYS A 65 -3.15 2.51 -10.82
C LYS A 65 -4.33 1.87 -11.52
N GLN A 66 -4.17 0.65 -11.99
CA GLN A 66 -5.25 -0.07 -12.67
C GLN A 66 -6.41 -0.36 -11.74
N ILE A 67 -6.11 -0.81 -10.52
CA ILE A 67 -7.15 -1.11 -9.54
C ILE A 67 -7.93 0.16 -9.19
N LEU A 68 -7.24 1.25 -8.88
CA LEU A 68 -7.88 2.51 -8.50
C LEU A 68 -8.65 3.14 -9.66
N SER A 69 -8.22 2.91 -10.89
CA SER A 69 -8.95 3.36 -12.07
C SER A 69 -10.33 2.71 -12.16
N SER A 70 -10.42 1.43 -11.84
CA SER A 70 -11.69 0.67 -11.89
C SER A 70 -12.44 0.74 -10.57
N PHE A 71 -11.73 0.84 -9.46
CA PHE A 71 -12.31 0.84 -8.12
C PHE A 71 -11.71 1.99 -7.30
N PRO A 72 -12.22 3.22 -7.48
CA PRO A 72 -11.65 4.40 -6.80
C PRO A 72 -11.68 4.31 -5.27
N GLN A 73 -12.53 3.46 -4.71
CA GLN A 73 -12.62 3.29 -3.26
C GLN A 73 -11.68 2.23 -2.71
N ALA A 74 -10.88 1.61 -3.57
CA ALA A 74 -9.97 0.57 -3.14
C ALA A 74 -8.99 1.10 -2.09
N ARG A 75 -8.77 0.31 -1.06
CA ARG A 75 -7.81 0.63 -0.01
C ARG A 75 -6.57 -0.22 -0.22
N ILE A 76 -5.49 0.44 -0.60
CA ILE A 76 -4.22 -0.22 -0.89
C ILE A 76 -3.19 0.23 0.13
N LEU A 77 -2.53 -0.74 0.74
CA LEU A 77 -1.46 -0.52 1.69
C LEU A 77 -0.21 -1.20 1.15
N PHE A 78 0.83 -0.42 0.85
CA PHE A 78 2.09 -0.98 0.39
C PHE A 78 2.92 -1.48 1.57
N LEU A 79 3.46 -2.68 1.40
CA LEU A 79 4.38 -3.27 2.36
C LEU A 79 5.64 -3.68 1.60
N THR A 80 6.73 -2.97 1.80
CA THR A 80 7.94 -3.14 0.99
C THR A 80 9.21 -3.06 1.81
N THR A 81 10.29 -3.65 1.29
CA THR A 81 11.62 -3.53 1.90
C THR A 81 12.37 -2.28 1.44
N PHE A 82 11.88 -1.60 0.42
CA PHE A 82 12.63 -0.54 -0.24
C PHE A 82 12.12 0.85 0.15
N ARG A 83 13.06 1.75 0.39
CA ARG A 83 12.80 3.18 0.57
C ARG A 83 13.10 3.86 -0.75
N ASP A 84 12.34 3.57 -1.76
CA ASP A 84 12.52 4.18 -3.06
C ASP A 84 11.71 5.45 -3.11
N ASP A 85 12.40 6.59 -3.16
CA ASP A 85 11.76 7.90 -3.11
C ASP A 85 10.75 8.08 -4.25
N GLU A 86 11.09 7.57 -5.43
CA GLU A 86 10.21 7.68 -6.58
C GLU A 86 8.90 6.94 -6.34
N TYR A 87 8.96 5.75 -5.78
CA TYR A 87 7.76 4.97 -5.50
C TYR A 87 6.94 5.57 -4.36
N ILE A 88 7.61 6.15 -3.37
CA ILE A 88 6.91 6.84 -2.28
C ILE A 88 6.09 7.99 -2.84
N ILE A 89 6.70 8.80 -3.71
CA ILE A 89 6.02 9.95 -4.32
C ILE A 89 4.82 9.50 -5.15
N LYS A 90 5.01 8.48 -5.98
CA LYS A 90 3.93 7.95 -6.80
C LYS A 90 2.78 7.42 -5.96
N ALA A 91 3.10 6.72 -4.87
CA ALA A 91 2.10 6.20 -3.95
C ALA A 91 1.28 7.32 -3.33
N LEU A 92 1.94 8.38 -2.88
CA LEU A 92 1.25 9.53 -2.31
C LEU A 92 0.32 10.20 -3.33
N GLN A 93 0.77 10.32 -4.57
CA GLN A 93 -0.03 10.94 -5.62
C GLN A 93 -1.27 10.13 -6.01
N MET A 94 -1.17 8.81 -5.95
CA MET A 94 -2.28 7.94 -6.35
C MET A 94 -3.39 7.84 -5.30
N GLY A 95 -3.10 8.24 -4.08
CA GLY A 95 -4.07 8.11 -3.00
C GLY A 95 -4.12 6.73 -2.38
N VAL A 96 -3.01 5.98 -2.40
CA VAL A 96 -2.93 4.75 -1.60
C VAL A 96 -3.04 5.09 -0.13
N LYS A 97 -3.51 4.14 0.67
CA LYS A 97 -3.83 4.42 2.07
C LYS A 97 -2.64 4.25 3.02
N GLY A 98 -1.53 3.74 2.53
CA GLY A 98 -0.36 3.62 3.38
C GLY A 98 0.84 3.07 2.66
N TYR A 99 2.00 3.22 3.33
CA TYR A 99 3.28 2.77 2.83
C TYR A 99 4.13 2.39 4.05
N ILE A 100 4.37 1.09 4.24
CA ILE A 100 5.05 0.58 5.42
C ILE A 100 6.24 -0.26 5.00
N LEU A 101 7.34 -0.14 5.75
CA LEU A 101 8.52 -0.94 5.51
C LEU A 101 8.38 -2.35 6.11
N LYS A 102 8.79 -3.37 5.39
CA LYS A 102 8.62 -4.77 5.79
C LYS A 102 9.33 -5.12 7.10
N GLN A 103 10.44 -4.44 7.42
CA GLN A 103 11.15 -4.72 8.67
C GLN A 103 10.33 -4.37 9.90
N ASN A 104 9.22 -3.68 9.75
CA ASN A 104 8.36 -3.27 10.86
C ASN A 104 7.13 -4.15 10.96
N TYR A 105 7.33 -5.46 11.08
CA TYR A 105 6.20 -6.39 11.16
C TYR A 105 5.21 -6.08 12.29
N ASP A 106 5.70 -5.54 13.39
CA ASP A 106 4.83 -5.19 14.52
C ASP A 106 3.85 -4.07 14.17
N CYS A 107 4.12 -3.32 13.11
CA CYS A 107 3.27 -2.22 12.67
C CYS A 107 2.17 -2.66 11.70
N ILE A 108 2.23 -3.88 11.18
CA ILE A 108 1.30 -4.33 10.14
C ILE A 108 -0.14 -4.39 10.63
N LEU A 109 -0.37 -5.06 11.75
CA LEU A 109 -1.74 -5.20 12.27
C LEU A 109 -2.34 -3.86 12.67
N PRO A 110 -1.65 -3.01 13.44
CA PRO A 110 -2.17 -1.66 13.72
C PRO A 110 -2.44 -0.85 12.47
N ALA A 111 -1.58 -0.97 11.44
CA ALA A 111 -1.76 -0.27 10.18
C ALA A 111 -3.01 -0.75 9.44
N LEU A 112 -3.24 -2.06 9.40
CA LEU A 112 -4.43 -2.62 8.77
C LEU A 112 -5.69 -2.12 9.48
N GLU A 113 -5.67 -2.11 10.80
CA GLU A 113 -6.81 -1.62 11.58
C GLU A 113 -7.08 -0.14 11.32
N ALA A 114 -6.04 0.67 11.27
CA ALA A 114 -6.16 2.10 11.00
C ALA A 114 -6.74 2.36 9.59
N VAL A 115 -6.21 1.66 8.59
CA VAL A 115 -6.70 1.80 7.21
C VAL A 115 -8.15 1.33 7.09
N TYR A 116 -8.49 0.25 7.79
CA TYR A 116 -9.86 -0.25 7.80
C TYR A 116 -10.84 0.78 8.37
N MET A 117 -10.38 1.58 9.32
CA MET A 117 -11.18 2.65 9.93
C MET A 117 -11.15 3.96 9.10
N GLY A 118 -10.50 3.96 7.96
CA GLY A 118 -10.49 5.11 7.07
C GLY A 118 -9.30 6.05 7.22
N GLN A 119 -8.29 5.67 8.00
CA GLN A 119 -7.09 6.47 8.18
C GLN A 119 -6.02 6.12 7.16
N ASN A 120 -5.04 7.00 7.02
CA ASN A 120 -3.86 6.77 6.20
C ASN A 120 -2.67 6.50 7.11
N VAL A 121 -1.79 5.58 6.70
CA VAL A 121 -0.68 5.14 7.55
C VAL A 121 0.62 5.16 6.78
N PHE A 122 1.61 5.88 7.32
CA PHE A 122 2.95 5.92 6.76
C PHE A 122 3.97 5.77 7.88
N ASN A 123 5.05 5.05 7.62
CA ASN A 123 6.14 4.93 8.59
C ASN A 123 6.69 6.31 8.94
N THR A 124 7.17 6.45 10.18
CA THR A 124 7.80 7.69 10.63
C THR A 124 8.94 8.10 9.71
N GLU A 125 9.75 7.15 9.26
CA GLU A 125 10.86 7.41 8.36
C GLU A 125 10.39 8.01 7.03
N ILE A 126 9.25 7.58 6.53
CA ILE A 126 8.66 8.09 5.31
C ILE A 126 8.10 9.49 5.54
N ILE A 127 7.39 9.69 6.64
CA ILE A 127 6.80 10.98 7.00
C ILE A 127 7.87 12.06 7.11
N THR A 128 8.99 11.77 7.76
CA THR A 128 10.06 12.74 7.93
C THR A 128 10.74 13.12 6.62
N ARG A 129 10.62 12.28 5.60
CA ARG A 129 11.21 12.54 4.28
C ARG A 129 10.27 13.23 3.30
N ILE A 130 8.98 13.31 3.61
CA ILE A 130 8.00 13.89 2.70
C ILE A 130 8.35 15.30 2.23
N PRO A 131 8.73 16.24 3.11
CA PRO A 131 9.07 17.60 2.65
C PRO A 131 10.21 17.61 1.63
N ASP A 132 11.24 16.78 1.84
CA ASP A 132 12.36 16.68 0.91
C ASP A 132 11.94 16.04 -0.41
N LEU A 133 11.08 15.04 -0.35
CA LEU A 133 10.57 14.38 -1.55
C LEU A 133 9.74 15.34 -2.39
N TRP A 134 8.91 16.18 -1.78
CA TRP A 134 8.14 17.19 -2.48
C TRP A 134 9.06 18.19 -3.17
N ARG A 135 10.12 18.62 -2.51
CA ARG A 135 11.08 19.57 -3.08
C ARG A 135 11.84 18.97 -4.26
N GLN A 136 12.17 17.69 -4.20
CA GLN A 136 12.86 17.01 -5.28
C GLN A 136 12.03 16.87 -6.55
N LYS A 137 10.72 16.93 -6.40
CA LYS A 137 9.78 16.81 -7.51
C LYS A 137 9.11 18.15 -7.81
N GLU A 138 9.94 19.14 -8.15
CA GLU A 138 9.45 20.49 -8.47
C GLU A 138 8.46 20.51 -9.62
N SER A 139 8.52 19.51 -10.48
CA SER A 139 7.60 19.41 -11.61
C SER A 139 6.19 19.00 -11.18
N PHE A 140 5.97 18.67 -9.92
CA PHE A 140 4.62 18.41 -9.43
C PHE A 140 3.77 19.65 -9.62
N PRO A 141 2.62 19.53 -10.31
CA PRO A 141 1.68 20.64 -10.35
C PRO A 141 1.19 20.93 -8.94
N ILE A 142 1.33 22.16 -8.51
CA ILE A 142 0.89 22.58 -7.18
C ILE A 142 -0.59 22.26 -6.98
N ASP A 143 -1.37 22.32 -8.04
CA ASP A 143 -2.79 22.03 -8.04
C ASP A 143 -3.11 20.62 -7.53
N ASN A 144 -2.16 19.69 -7.67
CA ASN A 144 -2.33 18.32 -7.20
C ASN A 144 -1.96 18.15 -5.73
N LEU A 145 -1.35 19.18 -5.14
CA LEU A 145 -0.88 19.15 -3.78
C LEU A 145 -1.78 20.04 -2.91
N ASN A 146 -3.02 19.64 -2.78
CA ASN A 146 -3.92 20.39 -1.95
C ASN A 146 -3.63 20.12 -0.47
N SER A 147 -4.09 21.01 0.39
CA SER A 147 -3.84 20.92 1.82
C SER A 147 -4.33 19.61 2.42
N ARG A 148 -5.41 19.10 1.90
CA ARG A 148 -6.01 17.87 2.41
C ARG A 148 -5.10 16.67 2.19
N GLU A 149 -4.44 16.59 1.04
CA GLU A 149 -3.50 15.52 0.76
C GLU A 149 -2.30 15.58 1.69
N MET A 150 -1.81 16.78 1.95
CA MET A 150 -0.70 16.97 2.88
C MET A 150 -1.08 16.55 4.29
N GLU A 151 -2.26 16.91 4.74
CA GLU A 151 -2.77 16.55 6.06
C GLU A 151 -2.87 15.04 6.23
N ILE A 152 -3.36 14.36 5.19
CA ILE A 152 -3.50 12.92 5.24
C ILE A 152 -2.15 12.23 5.41
N THR A 153 -1.12 12.72 4.72
CA THR A 153 0.19 12.08 4.78
C THR A 153 0.93 12.34 6.07
N ILE A 154 0.56 13.34 6.82
CA ILE A 154 1.24 13.71 8.06
C ILE A 154 0.66 12.96 9.26
N LEU A 155 -0.53 12.45 9.13
CA LEU A 155 -1.14 11.71 10.21
C LEU A 155 -0.40 10.43 10.50
#